data_52156d4beca5fd141012c0e0a07fd798
#
_entry.id   52156d4beca5fd141012c0e0a07fd798
#
_cell.length_a   1.000
_cell.length_b   1.000
_cell.length_c   1.000
_cell.angle_alpha   90.00
_cell.angle_beta   90.00
_cell.angle_gamma   90.00
#
_symmetry.space_group_name_H-M   'P 1'
#
loop_
_entity.id
_entity.type
_entity.pdbx_description
1 polymer ?
#
loop_
_entity_poly.entity_id
_entity_poly.type
_entity_poly.pdbx_seq_one_letter_code
_entity_poly.pdbx_strand_id
1 'polypeptide(L)'
;MGSEMCIRDRSEIDGIILSDIGLIEDVVDNGLEAHISVQENTSNSFMLKTLKKLGAKRAILSRELSLEDIKKTVKKSPIETEVFIHGAMCMAISGRCFLSSGLYGRSANCGDCLQPCRKNWTLTFEEDNNDCVINLSEVNEESFVISKSYDGSYRTNFFSPRDMMMIEHVPELIKAGIDSFKIEGRARSPDYGAMAVSYTHLR
;
A
#
# COMPACT_ATOMS: atom_id res chain seq x y z
N MET A 1 -13.44 11.14 -10.30
CA MET A 1 -12.08 11.48 -10.78
C MET A 1 -11.86 12.98 -11.05
N GLY A 2 -12.89 13.78 -11.29
CA GLY A 2 -12.70 15.23 -11.56
C GLY A 2 -12.47 16.13 -10.34
N SER A 3 -12.91 15.74 -9.13
CA SER A 3 -12.84 16.60 -7.95
C SER A 3 -11.44 16.68 -7.30
N GLU A 4 -10.68 15.60 -7.31
CA GLU A 4 -9.34 15.57 -6.70
C GLU A 4 -8.31 16.36 -7.51
N MET A 5 -8.39 16.34 -8.84
CA MET A 5 -7.54 17.16 -9.69
C MET A 5 -7.82 18.65 -9.51
N CYS A 6 -9.09 19.06 -9.39
CA CYS A 6 -9.46 20.47 -9.18
C CYS A 6 -9.01 21.03 -7.83
N ILE A 7 -8.93 20.22 -6.79
CA ILE A 7 -8.41 20.63 -5.47
C ILE A 7 -6.90 20.83 -5.56
N ARG A 8 -6.20 19.93 -6.24
CA ARG A 8 -4.75 19.97 -6.43
C ARG A 8 -4.29 21.21 -7.19
N ASP A 9 -5.01 21.59 -8.25
CA ASP A 9 -4.66 22.73 -9.10
C ASP A 9 -4.92 24.10 -8.46
N ARG A 10 -5.63 24.13 -7.31
CA ARG A 10 -5.99 25.39 -6.61
C ARG A 10 -5.31 25.54 -5.24
N SER A 11 -4.59 24.54 -4.80
CA SER A 11 -3.93 24.54 -3.50
C SER A 11 -2.46 24.83 -3.66
N GLU A 12 -1.94 25.70 -2.83
CA GLU A 12 -0.51 25.77 -2.56
C GLU A 12 -0.14 24.45 -1.88
N ILE A 13 0.67 23.63 -2.54
CA ILE A 13 1.12 22.35 -2.02
C ILE A 13 2.52 22.49 -1.43
N ASP A 14 2.76 21.91 -0.27
CA ASP A 14 4.05 21.93 0.40
C ASP A 14 5.01 20.89 -0.16
N GLY A 15 4.49 19.78 -0.68
CA GLY A 15 5.31 18.67 -1.18
C GLY A 15 4.57 17.66 -2.04
N ILE A 16 5.33 16.77 -2.66
CA ILE A 16 4.84 15.74 -3.58
C ILE A 16 5.31 14.36 -3.12
N ILE A 17 4.39 13.38 -3.14
CA ILE A 17 4.74 11.96 -2.92
C ILE A 17 5.16 11.34 -4.25
N LEU A 18 6.42 10.90 -4.32
CA LEU A 18 7.05 10.33 -5.51
C LEU A 18 7.21 8.83 -5.39
N SER A 19 6.92 8.11 -6.47
CA SER A 19 7.29 6.70 -6.66
C SER A 19 8.48 6.51 -7.58
N ASP A 20 9.04 7.60 -8.11
CA ASP A 20 10.25 7.61 -8.93
C ASP A 20 11.29 8.52 -8.28
N ILE A 21 12.38 7.91 -7.83
CA ILE A 21 13.48 8.65 -7.17
C ILE A 21 14.22 9.58 -8.10
N GLY A 22 14.14 9.36 -9.42
CA GLY A 22 14.74 10.22 -10.41
C GLY A 22 14.13 11.63 -10.47
N LEU A 23 12.90 11.80 -9.95
CA LEU A 23 12.21 13.10 -9.92
C LEU A 23 12.48 13.92 -8.65
N ILE A 24 13.29 13.41 -7.71
CA ILE A 24 13.53 14.10 -6.44
C ILE A 24 14.19 15.47 -6.68
N GLU A 25 15.21 15.52 -7.50
CA GLU A 25 15.94 16.76 -7.81
C GLU A 25 15.02 17.82 -8.43
N ASP A 26 14.24 17.42 -9.43
CA ASP A 26 13.27 18.33 -10.09
C ASP A 26 12.25 18.91 -9.11
N VAL A 27 11.75 18.09 -8.17
CA VAL A 27 10.78 18.54 -7.16
C VAL A 27 11.42 19.53 -6.19
N VAL A 28 12.64 19.24 -5.74
CA VAL A 28 13.38 20.09 -4.79
C VAL A 28 13.78 21.40 -5.43
N ASP A 29 14.22 21.38 -6.68
CA ASP A 29 14.61 22.58 -7.43
C ASP A 29 13.42 23.52 -7.70
N ASN A 30 12.20 22.97 -7.73
CA ASN A 30 10.96 23.76 -7.79
C ASN A 30 10.44 24.20 -6.41
N GLY A 31 11.22 24.04 -5.35
CA GLY A 31 10.91 24.51 -4.01
C GLY A 31 9.88 23.69 -3.24
N LEU A 32 9.61 22.46 -3.68
CA LEU A 32 8.66 21.53 -3.05
C LEU A 32 9.37 20.47 -2.23
N GLU A 33 8.71 19.95 -1.21
CA GLU A 33 9.24 18.81 -0.47
C GLU A 33 9.02 17.50 -1.24
N ALA A 34 10.09 16.72 -1.41
CA ALA A 34 10.04 15.39 -2.00
C ALA A 34 9.78 14.34 -0.90
N HIS A 35 8.60 13.71 -0.93
CA HIS A 35 8.21 12.62 -0.05
C HIS A 35 8.23 11.30 -0.83
N ILE A 36 8.94 10.29 -0.34
CA ILE A 36 9.13 9.05 -1.07
C ILE A 36 8.00 8.07 -0.76
N SER A 37 7.35 7.60 -1.82
CA SER A 37 6.22 6.66 -1.73
C SER A 37 6.64 5.31 -1.13
N VAL A 38 5.70 4.63 -0.48
CA VAL A 38 5.85 3.24 -0.07
C VAL A 38 6.21 2.29 -1.23
N GLN A 39 5.91 2.70 -2.46
CA GLN A 39 6.22 1.92 -3.66
C GLN A 39 7.72 1.78 -3.93
N GLU A 40 8.56 2.68 -3.39
CA GLU A 40 10.01 2.54 -3.40
C GLU A 40 10.53 1.48 -2.41
N ASN A 41 9.64 0.86 -1.65
CA ASN A 41 9.97 -0.21 -0.70
C ASN A 41 11.11 0.17 0.27
N THR A 42 11.04 1.36 0.84
CA THR A 42 12.04 1.82 1.81
C THR A 42 11.96 0.99 3.10
N SER A 43 12.89 0.07 3.27
CA SER A 43 12.87 -0.94 4.34
C SER A 43 14.04 -0.87 5.30
N ASN A 44 14.99 0.05 5.11
CA ASN A 44 16.18 0.14 5.95
C ASN A 44 16.80 1.53 5.95
N SER A 45 17.66 1.78 6.95
CA SER A 45 18.33 3.07 7.13
C SER A 45 19.36 3.42 6.06
N PHE A 46 19.87 2.46 5.29
CA PHE A 46 20.80 2.76 4.19
C PHE A 46 20.06 3.46 3.04
N MET A 47 18.85 2.98 2.71
CA MET A 47 18.00 3.64 1.73
C MET A 47 17.65 5.07 2.17
N LEU A 48 17.27 5.28 3.44
CA LEU A 48 16.97 6.61 3.98
C LEU A 48 18.18 7.56 3.87
N LYS A 49 19.41 7.09 4.08
CA LYS A 49 20.62 7.89 3.88
C LYS A 49 20.86 8.26 2.42
N THR A 50 20.53 7.36 1.50
CA THR A 50 20.64 7.63 0.06
C THR A 50 19.58 8.66 -0.36
N LEU A 51 18.33 8.48 0.07
CA LEU A 51 17.25 9.41 -0.20
C LEU A 51 17.55 10.82 0.34
N LYS A 52 18.18 10.92 1.53
CA LYS A 52 18.66 12.21 2.07
C LYS A 52 19.64 12.90 1.14
N LYS A 53 20.60 12.15 0.58
CA LYS A 53 21.60 12.70 -0.35
C LYS A 53 20.98 13.21 -1.64
N LEU A 54 19.88 12.60 -2.08
CA LEU A 54 19.12 13.04 -3.24
C LEU A 54 18.19 14.24 -2.95
N GLY A 55 18.02 14.61 -1.69
CA GLY A 55 17.19 15.77 -1.30
C GLY A 55 15.82 15.42 -0.74
N ALA A 56 15.48 14.13 -0.60
CA ALA A 56 14.18 13.74 -0.04
C ALA A 56 14.03 14.24 1.41
N LYS A 57 12.85 14.76 1.73
CA LYS A 57 12.46 15.27 3.04
C LYS A 57 11.89 14.16 3.92
N ARG A 58 11.05 13.28 3.35
CA ARG A 58 10.33 12.22 4.07
C ARG A 58 10.32 10.93 3.26
N ALA A 59 10.28 9.79 3.93
CA ALA A 59 10.05 8.50 3.30
C ALA A 59 8.95 7.72 4.01
N ILE A 60 8.04 7.14 3.21
CA ILE A 60 7.00 6.22 3.69
C ILE A 60 7.63 4.83 3.73
N LEU A 61 7.76 4.28 4.93
CA LEU A 61 8.37 2.97 5.14
C LEU A 61 7.50 1.84 4.56
N SER A 62 8.17 0.78 4.14
CA SER A 62 7.56 -0.44 3.64
C SER A 62 6.59 -1.04 4.67
N ARG A 63 5.43 -1.53 4.22
CA ARG A 63 4.40 -2.13 5.08
C ARG A 63 4.78 -3.50 5.63
N GLU A 64 5.77 -4.13 5.01
CA GLU A 64 6.27 -5.46 5.36
C GLU A 64 7.21 -5.46 6.57
N LEU A 65 7.60 -4.27 7.05
CA LEU A 65 8.49 -4.16 8.20
C LEU A 65 7.80 -4.57 9.50
N SER A 66 8.50 -5.34 10.31
CA SER A 66 8.11 -5.59 11.69
C SER A 66 8.24 -4.32 12.54
N LEU A 67 7.52 -4.26 13.66
CA LEU A 67 7.62 -3.13 14.59
C LEU A 67 9.07 -2.91 15.08
N GLU A 68 9.82 -3.99 15.29
CA GLU A 68 11.23 -3.90 15.69
C GLU A 68 12.11 -3.32 14.59
N ASP A 69 11.88 -3.71 13.33
CA ASP A 69 12.66 -3.20 12.21
C ASP A 69 12.30 -1.73 11.92
N ILE A 70 11.05 -1.34 12.11
CA ILE A 70 10.64 0.06 12.08
C ILE A 70 11.45 0.85 13.13
N LYS A 71 11.44 0.42 14.39
CA LYS A 71 12.19 1.07 15.48
C LYS A 71 13.69 1.21 15.16
N LYS A 72 14.32 0.13 14.64
CA LYS A 72 15.75 0.15 14.26
C LYS A 72 16.03 1.10 13.10
N THR A 73 15.13 1.15 12.14
CA THR A 73 15.27 1.99 10.92
C THR A 73 15.11 3.46 11.26
N VAL A 74 14.06 3.81 12.00
CA VAL A 74 13.75 5.19 12.43
C VAL A 74 14.88 5.78 13.27
N LYS A 75 15.40 5.03 14.26
CA LYS A 75 16.51 5.48 15.10
C LYS A 75 17.75 5.94 14.32
N LYS A 76 17.92 5.45 13.09
CA LYS A 76 19.06 5.75 12.22
C LYS A 76 18.67 6.61 11.01
N SER A 77 17.43 7.09 10.96
CA SER A 77 16.94 7.88 9.84
C SER A 77 17.51 9.30 9.89
N PRO A 78 18.02 9.80 8.76
CA PRO A 78 18.43 11.21 8.63
C PRO A 78 17.31 12.11 8.05
N ILE A 79 16.14 11.54 7.71
CA ILE A 79 14.96 12.22 7.17
C ILE A 79 13.72 11.79 7.93
N GLU A 80 12.63 12.52 7.76
CA GLU A 80 11.34 12.16 8.34
C GLU A 80 10.86 10.80 7.85
N THR A 81 10.20 10.07 8.73
CA THR A 81 9.64 8.75 8.43
C THR A 81 8.13 8.73 8.64
N GLU A 82 7.44 8.10 7.70
CA GLU A 82 6.00 7.89 7.75
C GLU A 82 5.70 6.40 7.69
N VAL A 83 4.74 5.93 8.49
CA VAL A 83 4.29 4.53 8.48
C VAL A 83 2.79 4.44 8.33
N PHE A 84 2.34 3.40 7.62
CA PHE A 84 0.93 3.05 7.62
C PHE A 84 0.52 2.48 8.97
N ILE A 85 -0.59 2.94 9.50
CA ILE A 85 -1.20 2.43 10.75
C ILE A 85 -2.56 1.79 10.54
N HIS A 86 -3.19 2.04 9.39
CA HIS A 86 -4.51 1.49 9.08
C HIS A 86 -4.70 1.37 7.56
N GLY A 87 -5.41 0.32 7.13
CA GLY A 87 -5.86 0.16 5.76
C GLY A 87 -5.40 -1.13 5.08
N ALA A 88 -5.57 -1.15 3.77
CA ALA A 88 -5.31 -2.32 2.97
C ALA A 88 -3.83 -2.71 2.95
N MET A 89 -3.55 -3.97 3.28
CA MET A 89 -2.26 -4.59 2.98
C MET A 89 -2.22 -5.05 1.52
N CYS A 90 -1.08 -4.90 0.88
CA CYS A 90 -0.82 -5.47 -0.43
C CYS A 90 -0.41 -6.95 -0.29
N MET A 91 -0.83 -7.81 -1.20
CA MET A 91 -0.40 -9.21 -1.23
C MET A 91 1.06 -9.38 -1.67
N ALA A 92 1.59 -8.39 -2.37
CA ALA A 92 2.95 -8.37 -2.87
C ALA A 92 3.80 -7.37 -2.09
N ILE A 93 5.12 -7.50 -2.22
CA ILE A 93 6.09 -6.51 -1.74
C ILE A 93 5.73 -5.14 -2.31
N SER A 94 5.82 -4.11 -1.48
CA SER A 94 5.51 -2.72 -1.84
C SER A 94 6.22 -2.31 -3.14
N GLY A 95 5.48 -1.73 -4.09
CA GLY A 95 5.97 -1.30 -5.39
C GLY A 95 6.20 -2.42 -6.43
N ARG A 96 5.98 -3.68 -6.10
CA ARG A 96 6.31 -4.82 -6.96
C ARG A 96 5.11 -5.70 -7.36
N CYS A 97 3.90 -5.15 -7.25
CA CYS A 97 2.69 -5.86 -7.63
C CYS A 97 2.30 -5.55 -9.08
N PHE A 98 2.25 -6.58 -9.92
CA PHE A 98 1.80 -6.48 -11.30
C PHE A 98 0.43 -7.12 -11.55
N LEU A 99 -0.24 -7.62 -10.50
CA LEU A 99 -1.47 -8.38 -10.65
C LEU A 99 -2.59 -7.56 -11.34
N SER A 100 -2.79 -6.31 -10.91
CA SER A 100 -3.81 -5.44 -11.51
C SER A 100 -3.45 -5.01 -12.93
N SER A 101 -2.19 -4.73 -13.22
CA SER A 101 -1.76 -4.37 -14.57
C SER A 101 -1.81 -5.56 -15.51
N GLY A 102 -1.44 -6.76 -15.06
CA GLY A 102 -1.49 -7.97 -15.86
C GLY A 102 -2.91 -8.40 -16.22
N LEU A 103 -3.86 -8.31 -15.27
CA LEU A 103 -5.25 -8.73 -15.50
C LEU A 103 -6.11 -7.66 -16.19
N TYR A 104 -5.88 -6.39 -15.90
CA TYR A 104 -6.80 -5.30 -16.30
C TYR A 104 -6.13 -4.12 -17.00
N GLY A 105 -4.82 -4.16 -17.23
CA GLY A 105 -4.06 -3.04 -17.78
C GLY A 105 -3.99 -1.81 -16.82
N ARG A 106 -4.34 -1.98 -15.52
CA ARG A 106 -4.44 -0.91 -14.53
C ARG A 106 -3.30 -1.03 -13.50
N SER A 107 -2.34 -0.12 -13.56
CA SER A 107 -1.11 -0.23 -12.76
C SER A 107 -1.27 0.26 -11.32
N ALA A 108 -0.87 -0.56 -10.36
CA ALA A 108 -0.77 -0.17 -8.96
C ALA A 108 0.27 0.95 -8.75
N ASN A 109 1.35 0.96 -9.53
CA ASN A 109 2.42 1.96 -9.42
C ASN A 109 1.97 3.34 -9.92
N CYS A 110 0.95 3.38 -10.78
CA CYS A 110 0.29 4.62 -11.21
C CYS A 110 -0.89 5.02 -10.31
N GLY A 111 -1.06 4.35 -9.16
CA GLY A 111 -2.16 4.60 -8.24
C GLY A 111 -3.54 4.08 -8.70
N ASP A 112 -3.59 3.24 -9.73
CA ASP A 112 -4.80 2.79 -10.42
C ASP A 112 -5.11 1.30 -10.21
N CYS A 113 -4.77 0.76 -9.03
CA CYS A 113 -4.99 -0.63 -8.68
C CYS A 113 -6.48 -0.94 -8.46
N LEU A 114 -7.02 -1.92 -9.18
CA LEU A 114 -8.38 -2.42 -9.00
C LEU A 114 -8.51 -3.46 -7.87
N GLN A 115 -7.44 -3.70 -7.13
CA GLN A 115 -7.38 -4.63 -6.01
C GLN A 115 -7.86 -6.07 -6.34
N PRO A 116 -7.40 -6.70 -7.43
CA PRO A 116 -7.83 -8.05 -7.79
C PRO A 116 -7.54 -9.08 -6.69
N CYS A 117 -6.52 -8.87 -5.88
CA CYS A 117 -6.21 -9.73 -4.74
C CYS A 117 -7.33 -9.80 -3.69
N ARG A 118 -8.27 -8.84 -3.69
CA ARG A 118 -9.39 -8.79 -2.74
C ARG A 118 -10.70 -9.31 -3.31
N LYS A 119 -10.69 -9.73 -4.56
CA LYS A 119 -11.83 -10.34 -5.22
C LYS A 119 -11.93 -11.83 -4.92
N ASN A 120 -13.09 -12.40 -5.17
CA ASN A 120 -13.30 -13.83 -5.10
C ASN A 120 -12.74 -14.51 -6.35
N TRP A 121 -12.07 -15.62 -6.16
CA TRP A 121 -11.50 -16.42 -7.23
C TRP A 121 -11.97 -17.86 -7.14
N THR A 122 -12.25 -18.48 -8.29
CA THR A 122 -12.47 -19.91 -8.40
C THR A 122 -11.21 -20.58 -8.91
N LEU A 123 -10.77 -21.59 -8.22
CA LEU A 123 -9.68 -22.45 -8.60
C LEU A 123 -10.25 -23.80 -9.08
N THR A 124 -10.02 -24.14 -10.33
CA THR A 124 -10.38 -25.45 -10.91
C THR A 124 -9.12 -26.21 -11.31
N PHE A 125 -9.13 -27.51 -11.06
CA PHE A 125 -8.07 -28.43 -11.46
C PHE A 125 -8.60 -29.29 -12.59
N GLU A 126 -7.92 -29.28 -13.72
CA GLU A 126 -8.21 -30.14 -14.87
C GLU A 126 -6.99 -31.03 -15.12
N GLU A 127 -7.23 -32.34 -15.24
CA GLU A 127 -6.22 -33.28 -15.66
C GLU A 127 -6.40 -33.50 -17.16
N ASP A 128 -5.40 -33.12 -17.96
CA ASP A 128 -5.37 -33.37 -19.38
C ASP A 128 -4.01 -34.00 -19.75
N ASN A 129 -4.04 -35.20 -20.31
CA ASN A 129 -2.91 -35.94 -20.93
C ASN A 129 -1.58 -35.94 -20.13
N ASN A 130 -1.59 -36.16 -18.81
CA ASN A 130 -0.47 -36.10 -17.87
C ASN A 130 -0.08 -34.70 -17.38
N ASP A 131 -0.75 -33.64 -17.81
CA ASP A 131 -0.54 -32.30 -17.29
C ASP A 131 -1.68 -31.92 -16.33
N CYS A 132 -1.33 -31.29 -15.21
CA CYS A 132 -2.30 -30.68 -14.31
C CYS A 132 -2.45 -29.20 -14.67
N VAL A 133 -3.58 -28.83 -15.22
CA VAL A 133 -3.90 -27.44 -15.55
C VAL A 133 -4.70 -26.84 -14.40
N ILE A 134 -4.20 -25.73 -13.88
CA ILE A 134 -4.88 -24.96 -12.83
C ILE A 134 -5.49 -23.72 -13.47
N ASN A 135 -6.81 -23.68 -13.54
CA ASN A 135 -7.55 -22.53 -14.03
C ASN A 135 -7.97 -21.65 -12.88
N LEU A 136 -7.74 -20.34 -13.02
CA LEU A 136 -8.12 -19.33 -12.07
C LEU A 136 -9.08 -18.36 -12.73
N SER A 137 -10.31 -18.25 -12.24
CA SER A 137 -11.31 -17.31 -12.74
C SER A 137 -11.86 -16.42 -11.64
N GLU A 138 -12.09 -15.14 -11.96
CA GLU A 138 -12.71 -14.18 -11.07
C GLU A 138 -14.21 -14.48 -10.94
N VAL A 139 -14.75 -14.39 -9.72
CA VAL A 139 -16.16 -14.57 -9.41
C VAL A 139 -16.76 -13.24 -8.98
N ASN A 140 -17.82 -12.81 -9.65
CA ASN A 140 -18.49 -11.54 -9.36
C ASN A 140 -19.51 -11.61 -8.22
N GLU A 141 -19.61 -12.72 -7.50
CA GLU A 141 -20.52 -12.90 -6.37
C GLU A 141 -19.81 -12.74 -5.03
N GLU A 142 -20.43 -12.01 -4.11
CA GLU A 142 -19.98 -11.89 -2.72
C GLU A 142 -20.24 -13.19 -1.97
N SER A 143 -19.25 -14.07 -1.91
CA SER A 143 -19.31 -15.23 -1.02
C SER A 143 -18.03 -15.39 -0.20
N PHE A 144 -18.19 -15.35 1.10
CA PHE A 144 -17.10 -15.46 2.10
C PHE A 144 -16.75 -16.91 2.49
N VAL A 145 -17.13 -17.90 1.75
CA VAL A 145 -17.00 -19.29 2.19
C VAL A 145 -15.98 -20.03 1.33
N ILE A 146 -14.98 -20.66 1.99
CA ILE A 146 -14.23 -21.75 1.35
C ILE A 146 -15.24 -22.90 1.20
N SER A 147 -15.92 -22.93 0.09
CA SER A 147 -16.82 -24.04 -0.24
C SER A 147 -16.19 -24.87 -1.34
N LYS A 148 -16.06 -26.15 -1.08
CA LYS A 148 -15.84 -27.11 -2.14
C LYS A 148 -17.16 -27.19 -2.91
N SER A 149 -17.17 -26.68 -4.13
CA SER A 149 -18.33 -26.81 -5.03
C SER A 149 -18.54 -28.28 -5.39
N TYR A 150 -19.76 -28.62 -5.83
CA TYR A 150 -20.13 -29.99 -6.24
C TYR A 150 -19.26 -30.52 -7.39
N ASP A 151 -18.69 -29.60 -8.19
CA ASP A 151 -17.78 -29.85 -9.31
C ASP A 151 -16.30 -30.01 -8.91
N GLY A 152 -16.00 -29.96 -7.60
CA GLY A 152 -14.61 -30.03 -7.11
C GLY A 152 -13.84 -28.71 -7.13
N SER A 153 -14.42 -27.60 -7.59
CA SER A 153 -13.77 -26.28 -7.56
C SER A 153 -13.75 -25.69 -6.16
N TYR A 154 -12.78 -24.81 -5.90
CA TYR A 154 -12.66 -24.06 -4.65
C TYR A 154 -12.85 -22.57 -4.91
N ARG A 155 -13.75 -21.93 -4.16
CA ARG A 155 -13.96 -20.48 -4.21
C ARG A 155 -13.46 -19.86 -2.92
N THR A 156 -12.61 -18.83 -3.02
CA THR A 156 -12.09 -18.14 -1.84
C THR A 156 -11.32 -16.85 -2.22
N ASN A 157 -11.11 -16.01 -1.22
CA ASN A 157 -10.28 -14.81 -1.28
C ASN A 157 -8.81 -15.12 -0.96
N PHE A 158 -8.21 -16.19 -1.52
CA PHE A 158 -6.88 -16.64 -1.09
C PHE A 158 -5.76 -15.62 -1.32
N PHE A 159 -5.96 -14.64 -2.17
CA PHE A 159 -4.99 -13.56 -2.36
C PHE A 159 -5.21 -12.38 -1.42
N SER A 160 -6.30 -12.35 -0.65
CA SER A 160 -6.65 -11.22 0.18
C SER A 160 -5.91 -11.26 1.51
N PRO A 161 -4.90 -10.39 1.73
CA PRO A 161 -4.33 -10.23 3.04
C PRO A 161 -5.34 -9.53 3.97
N ARG A 162 -5.15 -9.70 5.28
CA ARG A 162 -5.92 -8.94 6.27
C ARG A 162 -5.57 -7.45 6.18
N ASP A 163 -6.53 -6.59 6.49
CA ASP A 163 -6.26 -5.17 6.64
C ASP A 163 -5.36 -4.92 7.86
N MET A 164 -4.52 -3.90 7.73
CA MET A 164 -3.68 -3.43 8.82
C MET A 164 -4.53 -2.65 9.82
N MET A 165 -4.34 -2.91 11.11
CA MET A 165 -4.89 -2.15 12.21
C MET A 165 -3.83 -2.06 13.31
N MET A 166 -3.17 -0.92 13.42
CA MET A 166 -2.03 -0.70 14.32
C MET A 166 -2.36 0.22 15.49
N ILE A 167 -3.64 0.44 15.81
CA ILE A 167 -4.06 1.40 16.83
C ILE A 167 -3.41 1.15 18.19
N GLU A 168 -3.30 -0.11 18.59
CA GLU A 168 -2.70 -0.53 19.86
C GLU A 168 -1.19 -0.26 19.91
N HIS A 169 -0.54 -0.18 18.74
CA HIS A 169 0.90 0.05 18.59
C HIS A 169 1.28 1.52 18.35
N VAL A 170 0.30 2.41 18.17
CA VAL A 170 0.56 3.84 17.96
C VAL A 170 1.42 4.47 19.06
N PRO A 171 1.18 4.19 20.37
CA PRO A 171 2.06 4.71 21.41
C PRO A 171 3.51 4.24 21.32
N GLU A 172 3.75 3.02 20.84
CA GLU A 172 5.10 2.51 20.62
C GLU A 172 5.78 3.16 19.42
N LEU A 173 5.03 3.39 18.35
CA LEU A 173 5.51 4.08 17.15
C LEU A 173 5.88 5.54 17.44
N ILE A 174 5.07 6.23 18.23
CA ILE A 174 5.38 7.60 18.73
C ILE A 174 6.69 7.59 19.53
N LYS A 175 6.84 6.66 20.48
CA LYS A 175 8.06 6.51 21.27
C LYS A 175 9.28 6.15 20.42
N ALA A 176 9.09 5.46 19.30
CA ALA A 176 10.14 5.15 18.35
C ALA A 176 10.63 6.37 17.55
N GLY A 177 9.87 7.46 17.53
CA GLY A 177 10.20 8.70 16.82
C GLY A 177 9.70 8.73 15.39
N ILE A 178 8.57 8.07 15.10
CA ILE A 178 7.88 8.22 13.80
C ILE A 178 7.32 9.64 13.70
N ASP A 179 7.56 10.28 12.56
CA ASP A 179 7.17 11.66 12.30
C ASP A 179 5.74 11.79 11.77
N SER A 180 5.25 10.78 11.05
CA SER A 180 3.93 10.82 10.40
C SER A 180 3.26 9.45 10.36
N PHE A 181 1.94 9.43 10.52
CA PHE A 181 1.10 8.24 10.40
C PHE A 181 0.19 8.36 9.18
N LYS A 182 0.10 7.27 8.41
CA LYS A 182 -0.71 7.21 7.21
C LYS A 182 -1.86 6.22 7.36
N ILE A 183 -3.05 6.69 6.98
CA ILE A 183 -4.26 5.88 6.89
C ILE A 183 -4.61 5.71 5.42
N GLU A 184 -4.77 4.47 4.96
CA GLU A 184 -5.19 4.17 3.60
C GLU A 184 -6.69 3.89 3.58
N GLY A 185 -7.43 4.58 2.74
CA GLY A 185 -8.89 4.44 2.65
C GLY A 185 -9.47 4.86 1.30
N ARG A 186 -8.62 5.23 0.33
CA ARG A 186 -9.06 5.81 -0.96
C ARG A 186 -10.03 4.92 -1.74
N ALA A 187 -9.84 3.61 -1.73
CA ALA A 187 -10.67 2.63 -2.43
C ALA A 187 -11.75 2.02 -1.52
N ARG A 188 -12.11 2.70 -0.43
CA ARG A 188 -13.07 2.22 0.57
C ARG A 188 -14.34 3.06 0.57
N SER A 189 -15.38 2.58 1.29
CA SER A 189 -16.62 3.33 1.47
C SER A 189 -16.38 4.61 2.28
N PRO A 190 -17.27 5.63 2.15
CA PRO A 190 -17.21 6.84 2.99
C PRO A 190 -17.25 6.54 4.48
N ASP A 191 -17.99 5.53 4.91
CA ASP A 191 -18.07 5.10 6.31
C ASP A 191 -16.73 4.61 6.85
N TYR A 192 -15.98 3.87 6.03
CA TYR A 192 -14.62 3.46 6.37
C TYR A 192 -13.72 4.67 6.57
N GLY A 193 -13.80 5.68 5.68
CA GLY A 193 -13.06 6.92 5.81
C GLY A 193 -13.39 7.66 7.10
N ALA A 194 -14.68 7.77 7.44
CA ALA A 194 -15.14 8.40 8.68
C ALA A 194 -14.64 7.67 9.94
N MET A 195 -14.68 6.34 9.95
CA MET A 195 -14.13 5.50 11.01
C MET A 195 -12.60 5.70 11.15
N ALA A 196 -11.89 5.72 10.03
CA ALA A 196 -10.45 5.91 10.03
C ALA A 196 -10.04 7.30 10.55
N VAL A 197 -10.79 8.36 10.24
CA VAL A 197 -10.56 9.71 10.77
C VAL A 197 -10.70 9.75 12.29
N SER A 198 -11.51 8.88 12.91
CA SER A 198 -11.62 8.83 14.38
C SER A 198 -10.29 8.56 15.08
N TYR A 199 -9.34 7.89 14.42
CA TYR A 199 -7.97 7.69 14.94
C TYR A 199 -7.24 9.00 15.19
N THR A 200 -7.53 10.06 14.44
CA THR A 200 -6.87 11.35 14.58
C THR A 200 -7.32 12.12 15.83
N HIS A 201 -8.43 11.69 16.44
CA HIS A 201 -9.03 12.32 17.61
C HIS A 201 -8.85 11.52 18.91
N LEU A 202 -8.19 10.37 18.84
CA LEU A 202 -7.80 9.59 20.03
C LEU A 202 -6.59 10.29 20.68
N ARG A 203 -6.86 11.07 21.71
CA ARG A 203 -5.86 11.70 22.59
C ARG A 203 -5.78 10.96 23.92
#